data_a147056be696e64155c67e87d26745cd
#
_entry.id   a147056be696e64155c67e87d26745cd
#
_cell.length_a   1.000
_cell.length_b   1.000
_cell.length_c   1.000
_cell.angle_alpha   90.00
_cell.angle_beta   90.00
_cell.angle_gamma   90.00
#
_symmetry.space_group_name_H-M   'P 1'
#
loop_
_entity.id
_entity.type
_entity.pdbx_description
1 polymer ?
#
loop_
_entity_poly.entity_id
_entity_poly.type
_entity_poly.pdbx_seq_one_letter_code
_entity_poly.pdbx_strand_id
1 'polypeptide(L)'
;MNSFKKIIPGLILTSLVAYISVSISYLFLIGSVAIAIIIGIIINNFPFFKLKMFKDGIKFAEKNILSLSIVLMGANLDLNRLSFISIFDIFFIVVLIFTSMLLCFIIGKIFNISNDMSLMLGIGNGICGSSAIAGASRITGFKRDEVGISVAIINIVGAISIFVLPYILINLFSDFNSEQNGFVIGSTIQAVGQVTAAGYILEDLVGEHATLIKMIRILMLAPFLFLLSLALAGKNKTNLKLKSIFYVPNFIVGFISLSILVTVGILPDYIIEIFKDFSKIFLIIAMAGIGLSISFQSIKSFGLKPLFVCLVSFSFQVMISIFITYYNF
;
A
#
# COMPACT_ATOMS: atom_id res chain seq x y z
N MET A 1 -23.98 16.95 -10.31
CA MET A 1 -24.97 15.84 -10.32
C MET A 1 -24.58 14.67 -11.23
N ASN A 2 -23.87 14.89 -12.35
CA ASN A 2 -23.46 13.78 -13.25
C ASN A 2 -22.31 12.87 -12.77
N SER A 3 -21.48 13.32 -11.85
CA SER A 3 -20.33 12.52 -11.35
C SER A 3 -20.77 11.39 -10.42
N PHE A 4 -21.73 11.64 -9.54
CA PHE A 4 -22.25 10.63 -8.60
C PHE A 4 -22.91 9.45 -9.31
N LYS A 5 -23.69 9.71 -10.37
CA LYS A 5 -24.35 8.64 -11.15
C LYS A 5 -23.37 7.65 -11.78
N LYS A 6 -22.14 8.08 -12.08
CA LYS A 6 -21.09 7.20 -12.66
C LYS A 6 -20.41 6.30 -11.61
N ILE A 7 -20.41 6.73 -10.35
CA ILE A 7 -19.75 6.01 -9.25
C ILE A 7 -20.65 4.89 -8.72
N ILE A 8 -21.96 5.10 -8.68
CA ILE A 8 -22.93 4.18 -8.07
C ILE A 8 -22.82 2.74 -8.57
N PRO A 9 -22.78 2.45 -9.89
CA PRO A 9 -22.75 1.05 -10.35
C PRO A 9 -21.53 0.29 -9.83
N GLY A 10 -20.35 0.91 -9.86
CA GLY A 10 -19.13 0.28 -9.38
C GLY A 10 -19.12 0.12 -7.86
N LEU A 11 -19.68 1.05 -7.10
CA LEU A 11 -19.85 0.92 -5.66
C LEU A 11 -20.79 -0.24 -5.30
N ILE A 12 -21.92 -0.38 -6.01
CA ILE A 12 -22.82 -1.52 -5.81
C ILE A 12 -22.10 -2.83 -6.08
N LEU A 13 -21.31 -2.90 -7.16
CA LEU A 13 -20.55 -4.12 -7.49
C LEU A 13 -19.53 -4.46 -6.40
N THR A 14 -18.72 -3.48 -5.93
CA THR A 14 -17.74 -3.72 -4.87
C THR A 14 -18.39 -4.08 -3.54
N SER A 15 -19.55 -3.49 -3.21
CA SER A 15 -20.31 -3.83 -2.00
C SER A 15 -20.92 -5.25 -2.09
N LEU A 16 -21.41 -5.65 -3.27
CA LEU A 16 -21.90 -7.00 -3.52
C LEU A 16 -20.77 -8.04 -3.37
N VAL A 17 -19.61 -7.79 -3.97
CA VAL A 17 -18.44 -8.66 -3.80
C VAL A 17 -18.03 -8.74 -2.34
N ALA A 18 -18.02 -7.62 -1.62
CA ALA A 18 -17.73 -7.59 -0.19
C ALA A 18 -18.72 -8.43 0.62
N TYR A 19 -20.01 -8.28 0.37
CA TYR A 19 -21.06 -9.06 1.04
C TYR A 19 -20.89 -10.57 0.80
N ILE A 20 -20.69 -10.98 -0.44
CA ILE A 20 -20.43 -12.38 -0.81
C ILE A 20 -19.17 -12.89 -0.11
N SER A 21 -18.11 -12.06 -0.04
CA SER A 21 -16.85 -12.44 0.60
C SER A 21 -16.99 -12.67 2.10
N VAL A 22 -17.76 -11.83 2.77
CA VAL A 22 -18.10 -12.04 4.20
C VAL A 22 -18.90 -13.31 4.37
N SER A 23 -19.92 -13.54 3.54
CA SER A 23 -20.74 -14.77 3.62
C SER A 23 -19.92 -16.04 3.40
N ILE A 24 -18.99 -16.02 2.44
CA ILE A 24 -18.10 -17.17 2.16
C ILE A 24 -17.08 -17.35 3.29
N SER A 25 -16.58 -16.30 3.91
CA SER A 25 -15.61 -16.39 5.00
C SER A 25 -16.13 -17.14 6.23
N TYR A 26 -17.44 -17.15 6.46
CA TYR A 26 -18.06 -17.98 7.50
C TYR A 26 -18.04 -19.49 7.19
N LEU A 27 -17.93 -19.85 5.90
CA LEU A 27 -17.91 -21.27 5.47
C LEU A 27 -16.50 -21.82 5.37
N PHE A 28 -15.52 -20.96 5.13
CA PHE A 28 -14.12 -21.33 4.95
C PHE A 28 -13.25 -20.59 5.97
N LEU A 29 -12.20 -21.22 6.46
CA LEU A 29 -11.22 -20.61 7.38
C LEU A 29 -10.30 -19.58 6.67
N ILE A 30 -10.85 -18.83 5.72
CA ILE A 30 -10.13 -17.80 4.93
C ILE A 30 -10.75 -16.44 5.25
N GLY A 31 -9.93 -15.46 5.56
CA GLY A 31 -10.39 -14.11 5.88
C GLY A 31 -11.15 -13.44 4.71
N SER A 32 -12.22 -12.70 5.03
CA SER A 32 -13.08 -12.00 4.07
C SER A 32 -12.32 -11.04 3.15
N VAL A 33 -11.23 -10.45 3.64
CA VAL A 33 -10.33 -9.56 2.88
C VAL A 33 -9.70 -10.29 1.70
N ALA A 34 -9.12 -11.48 1.94
CA ALA A 34 -8.50 -12.30 0.89
C ALA A 34 -9.54 -12.75 -0.16
N ILE A 35 -10.69 -13.23 0.31
CA ILE A 35 -11.79 -13.68 -0.55
C ILE A 35 -12.28 -12.53 -1.44
N ALA A 36 -12.43 -11.32 -0.90
CA ALA A 36 -12.87 -10.15 -1.66
C ALA A 36 -11.90 -9.80 -2.81
N ILE A 37 -10.60 -9.89 -2.56
CA ILE A 37 -9.58 -9.66 -3.60
C ILE A 37 -9.65 -10.75 -4.66
N ILE A 38 -9.71 -12.02 -4.26
CA ILE A 38 -9.75 -13.17 -5.19
C ILE A 38 -10.99 -13.09 -6.09
N ILE A 39 -12.17 -12.89 -5.52
CA ILE A 39 -13.42 -12.75 -6.30
C ILE A 39 -13.31 -11.56 -7.25
N GLY A 40 -12.78 -10.42 -6.79
CA GLY A 40 -12.56 -9.24 -7.63
C GLY A 40 -11.64 -9.54 -8.83
N ILE A 41 -10.51 -10.25 -8.60
CA ILE A 41 -9.58 -10.66 -9.67
C ILE A 41 -10.28 -11.57 -10.67
N ILE A 42 -11.03 -12.57 -10.19
CA ILE A 42 -11.75 -13.50 -11.06
C ILE A 42 -12.74 -12.74 -11.95
N ILE A 43 -13.57 -11.86 -11.38
CA ILE A 43 -14.56 -11.08 -12.12
C ILE A 43 -13.89 -10.19 -13.18
N ASN A 44 -12.80 -9.51 -12.85
CA ASN A 44 -12.13 -8.60 -13.78
C ASN A 44 -11.48 -9.33 -14.97
N ASN A 45 -11.01 -10.54 -14.76
CA ASN A 45 -10.33 -11.32 -15.81
C ASN A 45 -11.27 -12.28 -16.55
N PHE A 46 -12.56 -12.29 -16.20
CA PHE A 46 -13.55 -13.11 -16.87
C PHE A 46 -13.97 -12.47 -18.19
N PRO A 47 -13.90 -13.18 -19.35
CA PRO A 47 -14.01 -12.58 -20.68
C PRO A 47 -15.37 -11.94 -20.99
N PHE A 48 -16.43 -12.33 -20.28
CA PHE A 48 -17.79 -11.82 -20.49
C PHE A 48 -18.12 -10.57 -19.67
N PHE A 49 -17.28 -10.18 -18.69
CA PHE A 49 -17.56 -9.05 -17.82
C PHE A 49 -16.97 -7.75 -18.36
N LYS A 50 -17.81 -6.87 -18.92
CA LYS A 50 -17.39 -5.55 -19.40
C LYS A 50 -17.44 -4.55 -18.24
N LEU A 51 -16.31 -4.39 -17.52
CA LEU A 51 -16.22 -3.49 -16.37
C LEU A 51 -16.21 -1.98 -16.72
N LYS A 52 -16.36 -1.61 -18.00
CA LYS A 52 -16.25 -0.21 -18.45
C LYS A 52 -17.19 0.76 -17.71
N MET A 53 -18.45 0.34 -17.44
CA MET A 53 -19.44 1.13 -16.72
C MET A 53 -19.22 1.17 -15.19
N PHE A 54 -18.46 0.23 -14.65
CA PHE A 54 -18.17 0.12 -13.20
C PHE A 54 -16.88 0.81 -12.79
N LYS A 55 -16.05 1.21 -13.77
CA LYS A 55 -14.67 1.67 -13.56
C LYS A 55 -14.56 2.83 -12.57
N ASP A 56 -15.43 3.82 -12.66
CA ASP A 56 -15.37 5.01 -11.81
C ASP A 56 -15.71 4.67 -10.35
N GLY A 57 -16.69 3.79 -10.13
CA GLY A 57 -17.05 3.32 -8.79
C GLY A 57 -16.03 2.37 -8.19
N ILE A 58 -15.44 1.46 -8.98
CA ILE A 58 -14.34 0.59 -8.55
C ILE A 58 -13.15 1.45 -8.08
N LYS A 59 -12.76 2.45 -8.88
CA LYS A 59 -11.69 3.37 -8.52
C LYS A 59 -12.01 4.22 -7.28
N PHE A 60 -13.28 4.58 -7.10
CA PHE A 60 -13.73 5.28 -5.91
C PHE A 60 -13.62 4.38 -4.66
N ALA A 61 -14.01 3.11 -4.76
CA ALA A 61 -13.86 2.14 -3.67
C ALA A 61 -12.39 1.93 -3.31
N GLU A 62 -11.54 1.65 -4.30
CA GLU A 62 -10.10 1.45 -4.14
C GLU A 62 -9.39 2.64 -3.48
N LYS A 63 -9.82 3.87 -3.75
CA LYS A 63 -9.15 5.08 -3.27
C LYS A 63 -9.85 5.75 -2.09
N ASN A 64 -11.14 6.06 -2.24
CA ASN A 64 -11.87 6.89 -1.27
C ASN A 64 -12.40 6.06 -0.11
N ILE A 65 -13.02 4.89 -0.40
CA ILE A 65 -13.51 4.00 0.66
C ILE A 65 -12.33 3.42 1.45
N LEU A 66 -11.24 3.03 0.77
CA LEU A 66 -10.01 2.63 1.45
C LEU A 66 -9.49 3.73 2.38
N SER A 67 -9.40 4.98 1.90
CA SER A 67 -8.94 6.10 2.72
C SER A 67 -9.81 6.30 3.94
N LEU A 68 -11.13 6.18 3.79
CA LEU A 68 -12.08 6.29 4.90
C LEU A 68 -11.94 5.11 5.88
N SER A 69 -11.79 3.89 5.39
CA SER A 69 -11.49 2.72 6.21
C SER A 69 -10.26 2.94 7.07
N ILE A 70 -9.17 3.43 6.46
CA ILE A 70 -7.92 3.69 7.19
C ILE A 70 -8.10 4.79 8.25
N VAL A 71 -8.82 5.86 7.95
CA VAL A 71 -9.15 6.88 8.96
C VAL A 71 -9.86 6.24 10.15
N LEU A 72 -10.89 5.42 9.89
CA LEU A 72 -11.66 4.75 10.93
C LEU A 72 -10.84 3.69 11.68
N MET A 73 -9.82 3.08 11.05
CA MET A 73 -8.87 2.19 11.73
C MET A 73 -8.08 2.92 12.83
N GLY A 74 -7.98 4.26 12.78
CA GLY A 74 -7.44 5.04 13.88
C GLY A 74 -8.16 4.82 15.21
N ALA A 75 -9.40 4.33 15.18
CA ALA A 75 -10.15 3.95 16.37
C ALA A 75 -9.62 2.65 17.06
N ASN A 76 -8.87 1.81 16.33
CA ASN A 76 -8.20 0.62 16.89
C ASN A 76 -6.88 0.97 17.57
N LEU A 77 -6.32 2.14 17.26
CA LEU A 77 -5.00 2.52 17.70
C LEU A 77 -5.07 3.37 18.97
N ASP A 78 -4.63 2.80 20.06
CA ASP A 78 -4.24 3.53 21.25
C ASP A 78 -2.80 4.04 21.09
N LEU A 79 -2.61 5.37 21.05
CA LEU A 79 -1.29 5.98 20.89
C LEU A 79 -0.34 5.65 22.05
N ASN A 80 -0.86 5.23 23.21
CA ASN A 80 -0.01 4.70 24.27
C ASN A 80 0.74 3.44 23.81
N ARG A 81 0.19 2.71 22.84
CA ARG A 81 0.87 1.58 22.19
C ARG A 81 1.90 2.00 21.15
N LEU A 82 1.96 3.28 20.72
CA LEU A 82 3.06 3.80 19.90
C LEU A 82 4.41 3.79 20.64
N SER A 83 4.41 3.69 21.97
CA SER A 83 5.64 3.47 22.73
C SER A 83 6.37 2.18 22.35
N PHE A 84 5.70 1.23 21.69
CA PHE A 84 6.32 0.01 21.15
C PHE A 84 7.08 0.25 19.83
N ILE A 85 6.84 1.38 19.12
CA ILE A 85 7.65 1.71 17.95
C ILE A 85 8.95 2.32 18.43
N SER A 86 10.00 1.52 18.34
CA SER A 86 11.35 1.93 18.67
C SER A 86 11.88 2.96 17.67
N ILE A 87 12.77 3.84 18.13
CA ILE A 87 13.58 4.68 17.24
C ILE A 87 14.35 3.84 16.22
N PHE A 88 14.68 2.60 16.58
CA PHE A 88 15.32 1.63 15.68
C PHE A 88 14.41 1.21 14.53
N ASP A 89 13.09 1.08 14.73
CA ASP A 89 12.15 0.76 13.66
C ASP A 89 12.13 1.85 12.61
N ILE A 90 12.11 3.13 13.05
CA ILE A 90 12.19 4.28 12.16
C ILE A 90 13.51 4.28 11.40
N PHE A 91 14.62 4.00 12.09
CA PHE A 91 15.94 3.90 11.46
C PHE A 91 15.97 2.78 10.40
N PHE A 92 15.46 1.59 10.72
CA PHE A 92 15.41 0.48 9.77
C PHE A 92 14.49 0.75 8.59
N ILE A 93 13.35 1.43 8.79
CA ILE A 93 12.49 1.87 7.68
C ILE A 93 13.26 2.79 6.73
N VAL A 94 14.04 3.74 7.26
CA VAL A 94 14.87 4.63 6.44
C VAL A 94 15.92 3.82 5.67
N VAL A 95 16.61 2.89 6.34
CA VAL A 95 17.59 1.98 5.70
C VAL A 95 16.93 1.20 4.57
N LEU A 96 15.76 0.61 4.79
CA LEU A 96 15.04 -0.17 3.78
C LEU A 96 14.62 0.69 2.57
N ILE A 97 14.23 1.96 2.79
CA ILE A 97 13.91 2.89 1.70
C ILE A 97 15.13 3.11 0.81
N PHE A 98 16.26 3.47 1.40
CA PHE A 98 17.49 3.74 0.63
C PHE A 98 18.05 2.49 -0.03
N THR A 99 18.01 1.35 0.67
CA THR A 99 18.45 0.06 0.12
C THR A 99 17.61 -0.35 -1.08
N SER A 100 16.28 -0.19 -1.02
CA SER A 100 15.40 -0.47 -2.15
C SER A 100 15.75 0.36 -3.38
N MET A 101 16.02 1.67 -3.19
CA MET A 101 16.41 2.57 -4.27
C MET A 101 17.75 2.18 -4.88
N LEU A 102 18.74 1.87 -4.03
CA LEU A 102 20.07 1.45 -4.45
C LEU A 102 20.02 0.13 -5.23
N LEU A 103 19.28 -0.85 -4.72
CA LEU A 103 19.11 -2.14 -5.39
C LEU A 103 18.44 -2.00 -6.75
N CYS A 104 17.32 -1.28 -6.84
CA CYS A 104 16.68 -1.03 -8.13
C CYS A 104 17.60 -0.32 -9.11
N PHE A 105 18.44 0.60 -8.65
CA PHE A 105 19.37 1.32 -9.50
C PHE A 105 20.52 0.41 -9.99
N ILE A 106 21.11 -0.40 -9.11
CA ILE A 106 22.21 -1.33 -9.46
C ILE A 106 21.69 -2.41 -10.40
N ILE A 107 20.59 -3.08 -10.04
CA ILE A 107 20.01 -4.17 -10.83
C ILE A 107 19.49 -3.60 -12.17
N GLY A 108 18.89 -2.41 -12.16
CA GLY A 108 18.45 -1.73 -13.36
C GLY A 108 19.58 -1.46 -14.37
N LYS A 109 20.77 -1.09 -13.90
CA LYS A 109 21.97 -0.97 -14.76
C LYS A 109 22.38 -2.31 -15.37
N ILE A 110 22.35 -3.39 -14.58
CA ILE A 110 22.71 -4.74 -15.06
C ILE A 110 21.75 -5.17 -16.19
N PHE A 111 20.45 -4.88 -16.05
CA PHE A 111 19.44 -5.23 -17.05
C PHE A 111 19.24 -4.20 -18.15
N ASN A 112 20.06 -3.12 -18.17
CA ASN A 112 20.02 -2.03 -19.17
C ASN A 112 18.64 -1.39 -19.29
N ILE A 113 17.98 -1.10 -18.17
CA ILE A 113 16.81 -0.21 -18.12
C ILE A 113 17.25 1.23 -17.85
N SER A 114 16.42 2.20 -18.20
CA SER A 114 16.76 3.61 -18.01
C SER A 114 16.99 3.96 -16.54
N ASN A 115 17.90 4.90 -16.27
CA ASN A 115 18.15 5.37 -14.90
C ASN A 115 16.89 5.95 -14.26
N ASP A 116 16.06 6.65 -15.05
CA ASP A 116 14.80 7.23 -14.59
C ASP A 116 13.82 6.14 -14.14
N MET A 117 13.66 5.10 -14.95
CA MET A 117 12.80 3.95 -14.60
C MET A 117 13.35 3.20 -13.37
N SER A 118 14.66 2.98 -13.28
CA SER A 118 15.30 2.33 -12.13
C SER A 118 15.04 3.12 -10.83
N LEU A 119 15.18 4.45 -10.88
CA LEU A 119 14.90 5.30 -9.73
C LEU A 119 13.41 5.30 -9.36
N MET A 120 12.51 5.36 -10.34
CA MET A 120 11.06 5.30 -10.07
C MET A 120 10.65 3.97 -9.44
N LEU A 121 11.18 2.85 -9.92
CA LEU A 121 10.93 1.53 -9.31
C LEU A 121 11.48 1.47 -7.88
N GLY A 122 12.67 2.02 -7.64
CA GLY A 122 13.26 2.09 -6.30
C GLY A 122 12.47 2.96 -5.34
N ILE A 123 12.03 4.15 -5.78
CA ILE A 123 11.18 5.06 -5.02
C ILE A 123 9.83 4.40 -4.71
N GLY A 124 9.24 3.73 -5.70
CA GLY A 124 7.97 3.02 -5.54
C GLY A 124 8.05 1.87 -4.54
N ASN A 125 9.04 0.99 -4.69
CA ASN A 125 9.30 -0.11 -3.75
C ASN A 125 9.67 0.42 -2.35
N GLY A 126 10.48 1.48 -2.31
CA GLY A 126 11.02 2.03 -1.07
C GLY A 126 9.98 2.71 -0.19
N ILE A 127 8.98 3.42 -0.72
CA ILE A 127 8.12 4.29 0.08
C ILE A 127 6.65 3.82 0.05
N CYS A 128 5.86 4.27 -0.93
CA CYS A 128 4.42 4.01 -0.95
C CYS A 128 3.86 3.74 -2.35
N GLY A 129 4.65 3.14 -3.22
CA GLY A 129 4.23 2.73 -4.55
C GLY A 129 3.97 3.92 -5.47
N SER A 130 2.80 3.92 -6.09
CA SER A 130 2.39 4.88 -7.12
C SER A 130 2.39 6.34 -6.67
N SER A 131 2.07 6.62 -5.40
CA SER A 131 2.04 7.98 -4.87
C SER A 131 3.45 8.57 -4.75
N ALA A 132 4.44 7.77 -4.38
CA ALA A 132 5.83 8.19 -4.30
C ALA A 132 6.41 8.47 -5.70
N ILE A 133 6.13 7.61 -6.67
CA ILE A 133 6.52 7.82 -8.07
C ILE A 133 5.88 9.11 -8.61
N ALA A 134 4.58 9.31 -8.39
CA ALA A 134 3.86 10.50 -8.84
C ALA A 134 4.39 11.79 -8.18
N GLY A 135 4.75 11.74 -6.90
CA GLY A 135 5.40 12.84 -6.18
C GLY A 135 6.77 13.18 -6.77
N ALA A 136 7.63 12.16 -6.92
CA ALA A 136 8.97 12.32 -7.47
C ALA A 136 8.95 12.81 -8.93
N SER A 137 8.04 12.31 -9.77
CA SER A 137 7.93 12.69 -11.17
C SER A 137 7.64 14.18 -11.40
N ARG A 138 6.95 14.83 -10.43
CA ARG A 138 6.69 16.28 -10.48
C ARG A 138 7.93 17.13 -10.25
N ILE A 139 8.92 16.57 -9.55
CA ILE A 139 10.17 17.25 -9.21
C ILE A 139 11.25 16.95 -10.25
N THR A 140 11.32 15.71 -10.73
CA THR A 140 12.39 15.21 -11.60
C THR A 140 12.12 15.44 -13.08
N GLY A 141 10.86 15.62 -13.48
CA GLY A 141 10.48 15.73 -14.90
C GLY A 141 10.61 14.42 -15.69
N PHE A 142 10.52 13.27 -15.03
CA PHE A 142 10.55 11.95 -15.69
C PHE A 142 9.54 11.83 -16.84
N LYS A 143 9.87 11.03 -17.84
CA LYS A 143 9.01 10.78 -19.01
C LYS A 143 7.69 10.14 -18.57
N ARG A 144 6.57 10.69 -19.06
CA ARG A 144 5.22 10.24 -18.67
C ARG A 144 4.98 8.75 -18.91
N ASP A 145 5.50 8.20 -20.01
CA ASP A 145 5.34 6.79 -20.35
C ASP A 145 6.08 5.89 -19.35
N GLU A 146 7.31 6.25 -18.97
CA GLU A 146 8.08 5.51 -17.97
C GLU A 146 7.44 5.59 -16.57
N VAL A 147 6.85 6.76 -16.21
CA VAL A 147 6.06 6.91 -14.98
C VAL A 147 4.88 5.95 -14.98
N GLY A 148 4.11 5.91 -16.07
CA GLY A 148 2.95 5.00 -16.18
C GLY A 148 3.34 3.53 -16.06
N ILE A 149 4.41 3.12 -16.75
CA ILE A 149 4.94 1.75 -16.69
C ILE A 149 5.42 1.40 -15.29
N SER A 150 6.19 2.28 -14.65
CA SER A 150 6.71 2.05 -13.29
C SER A 150 5.59 1.92 -12.26
N VAL A 151 4.56 2.77 -12.35
CA VAL A 151 3.36 2.67 -11.48
C VAL A 151 2.65 1.34 -11.67
N ALA A 152 2.49 0.89 -12.90
CA ALA A 152 1.82 -0.37 -13.17
C ALA A 152 2.61 -1.58 -12.64
N ILE A 153 3.92 -1.61 -12.85
CA ILE A 153 4.81 -2.68 -12.35
C ILE A 153 4.75 -2.75 -10.82
N ILE A 154 4.89 -1.61 -10.14
CA ILE A 154 4.83 -1.55 -8.67
C ILE A 154 3.49 -2.07 -8.14
N ASN A 155 2.39 -1.71 -8.79
CA ASN A 155 1.06 -2.20 -8.37
C ASN A 155 0.92 -3.71 -8.57
N ILE A 156 1.49 -4.28 -9.64
CA ILE A 156 1.47 -5.72 -9.91
C ILE A 156 2.30 -6.49 -8.88
N VAL A 157 3.55 -6.04 -8.63
CA VAL A 157 4.42 -6.66 -7.63
C VAL A 157 3.76 -6.61 -6.25
N GLY A 158 3.17 -5.47 -5.88
CA GLY A 158 2.44 -5.33 -4.64
C GLY A 158 1.19 -6.22 -4.58
N ALA A 159 0.45 -6.39 -5.67
CA ALA A 159 -0.71 -7.28 -5.71
C ALA A 159 -0.32 -8.75 -5.52
N ILE A 160 0.79 -9.19 -6.10
CA ILE A 160 1.34 -10.53 -5.89
C ILE A 160 1.77 -10.70 -4.44
N SER A 161 2.42 -9.68 -3.87
CA SER A 161 2.94 -9.74 -2.49
C SER A 161 1.84 -9.84 -1.42
N ILE A 162 0.59 -9.43 -1.71
CA ILE A 162 -0.55 -9.60 -0.80
C ILE A 162 -0.70 -11.06 -0.35
N PHE A 163 -0.45 -12.00 -1.25
CA PHE A 163 -0.61 -13.43 -0.97
C PHE A 163 0.71 -14.14 -0.70
N VAL A 164 1.75 -13.79 -1.46
CA VAL A 164 3.04 -14.46 -1.40
C VAL A 164 3.76 -14.20 -0.07
N LEU A 165 3.75 -12.95 0.41
CA LEU A 165 4.48 -12.62 1.63
C LEU A 165 3.83 -13.23 2.88
N PRO A 166 2.51 -13.15 3.12
CA PRO A 166 1.86 -13.87 4.22
C PRO A 166 2.13 -15.39 4.15
N TYR A 167 2.07 -16.00 2.96
CA TYR A 167 2.37 -17.42 2.80
C TYR A 167 3.81 -17.76 3.22
N ILE A 168 4.79 -16.93 2.85
CA ILE A 168 6.20 -17.10 3.27
C ILE A 168 6.32 -16.99 4.80
N LEU A 169 5.69 -15.99 5.42
CA LEU A 169 5.77 -15.75 6.86
C LEU A 169 5.17 -16.91 7.66
N ILE A 170 4.00 -17.41 7.27
CA ILE A 170 3.35 -18.55 7.94
C ILE A 170 4.21 -19.81 7.88
N ASN A 171 4.79 -20.12 6.70
CA ASN A 171 5.43 -21.41 6.48
C ASN A 171 6.92 -21.45 6.84
N LEU A 172 7.63 -20.33 6.72
CA LEU A 172 9.09 -20.28 6.93
C LEU A 172 9.49 -19.52 8.21
N PHE A 173 8.59 -18.69 8.77
CA PHE A 173 8.84 -17.85 9.93
C PHE A 173 7.67 -17.93 10.92
N SER A 174 7.19 -19.14 11.17
CA SER A 174 6.05 -19.43 12.08
C SER A 174 6.26 -18.91 13.51
N ASP A 175 7.51 -18.72 13.92
CA ASP A 175 7.87 -18.25 15.26
C ASP A 175 7.76 -16.71 15.40
N PHE A 176 7.51 -16.00 14.30
CA PHE A 176 7.33 -14.55 14.35
C PHE A 176 6.00 -14.20 15.00
N ASN A 177 6.04 -13.29 15.97
CA ASN A 177 4.85 -12.72 16.59
C ASN A 177 4.14 -11.71 15.67
N SER A 178 2.98 -11.21 16.12
CA SER A 178 2.15 -10.28 15.30
C SER A 178 2.87 -8.95 14.99
N GLU A 179 3.73 -8.46 15.90
CA GLU A 179 4.50 -7.23 15.70
C GLU A 179 5.59 -7.44 14.63
N GLN A 180 6.32 -8.54 14.72
CA GLN A 180 7.36 -8.94 13.78
C GLN A 180 6.78 -9.13 12.37
N ASN A 181 5.68 -9.87 12.24
CA ASN A 181 4.98 -10.05 10.97
C ASN A 181 4.47 -8.70 10.43
N GLY A 182 3.90 -7.87 11.29
CA GLY A 182 3.44 -6.53 10.97
C GLY A 182 4.57 -5.63 10.47
N PHE A 183 5.75 -5.69 11.11
CA PHE A 183 6.92 -4.93 10.67
C PHE A 183 7.39 -5.36 9.28
N VAL A 184 7.55 -6.65 9.03
CA VAL A 184 7.98 -7.16 7.72
C VAL A 184 7.00 -6.74 6.61
N ILE A 185 5.70 -6.93 6.81
CA ILE A 185 4.67 -6.57 5.83
C ILE A 185 4.63 -5.04 5.61
N GLY A 186 4.58 -4.25 6.68
CA GLY A 186 4.47 -2.80 6.62
C GLY A 186 5.69 -2.12 6.03
N SER A 187 6.88 -2.64 6.33
CA SER A 187 8.16 -2.09 5.86
C SER A 187 8.52 -2.51 4.43
N THR A 188 7.85 -3.52 3.85
CA THR A 188 8.22 -4.05 2.52
C THR A 188 7.16 -3.79 1.46
N ILE A 189 5.91 -4.19 1.64
CA ILE A 189 4.85 -4.06 0.63
C ILE A 189 4.62 -2.58 0.27
N GLN A 190 4.27 -2.30 -0.99
CA GLN A 190 4.33 -0.97 -1.57
C GLN A 190 3.14 -0.08 -1.17
N ALA A 191 1.90 -0.47 -1.52
CA ALA A 191 0.73 0.36 -1.31
C ALA A 191 0.03 0.07 0.03
N VAL A 192 -0.60 1.09 0.64
CA VAL A 192 -1.31 0.95 1.93
C VAL A 192 -2.34 -0.16 1.87
N GLY A 193 -3.22 -0.17 0.85
CA GLY A 193 -4.23 -1.19 0.72
C GLY A 193 -3.67 -2.61 0.60
N GLN A 194 -2.52 -2.77 -0.06
CA GLN A 194 -1.83 -4.06 -0.17
C GLN A 194 -1.24 -4.51 1.17
N VAL A 195 -0.63 -3.57 1.92
CA VAL A 195 -0.12 -3.82 3.28
C VAL A 195 -1.24 -4.25 4.22
N THR A 196 -2.30 -3.47 4.24
CA THR A 196 -3.48 -3.75 5.08
C THR A 196 -4.08 -5.11 4.71
N ALA A 197 -4.26 -5.38 3.39
CA ALA A 197 -4.75 -6.67 2.93
C ALA A 197 -3.86 -7.84 3.38
N ALA A 198 -2.54 -7.73 3.17
CA ALA A 198 -1.59 -8.79 3.54
C ALA A 198 -1.55 -9.03 5.06
N GLY A 199 -1.61 -7.96 5.85
CA GLY A 199 -1.63 -8.09 7.31
C GLY A 199 -2.89 -8.76 7.83
N TYR A 200 -4.06 -8.34 7.35
CA TYR A 200 -5.36 -8.93 7.75
C TYR A 200 -5.61 -10.34 7.18
N ILE A 201 -4.84 -10.79 6.19
CA ILE A 201 -4.83 -12.21 5.78
C ILE A 201 -4.21 -13.09 6.86
N LEU A 202 -3.22 -12.58 7.59
CA LEU A 202 -2.60 -13.31 8.70
C LEU A 202 -3.46 -13.24 9.95
N GLU A 203 -3.66 -12.03 10.47
CA GLU A 203 -4.37 -11.79 11.73
C GLU A 203 -4.75 -10.30 11.84
N ASP A 204 -5.80 -9.97 12.61
CA ASP A 204 -6.23 -8.58 12.85
C ASP A 204 -5.09 -7.72 13.43
N LEU A 205 -4.37 -8.23 14.43
CA LEU A 205 -3.23 -7.53 15.06
C LEU A 205 -2.10 -7.28 14.07
N VAL A 206 -1.77 -8.25 13.23
CA VAL A 206 -0.77 -8.07 12.17
C VAL A 206 -1.19 -6.98 11.19
N GLY A 207 -2.47 -6.94 10.81
CA GLY A 207 -3.04 -5.89 9.95
C GLY A 207 -2.91 -4.49 10.53
N GLU A 208 -3.19 -4.35 11.82
CA GLU A 208 -3.05 -3.07 12.54
C GLU A 208 -1.59 -2.62 12.60
N HIS A 209 -0.67 -3.48 13.04
CA HIS A 209 0.76 -3.18 13.10
C HIS A 209 1.36 -2.87 11.72
N ALA A 210 1.07 -3.69 10.72
CA ALA A 210 1.56 -3.47 9.36
C ALA A 210 1.10 -2.13 8.80
N THR A 211 -0.16 -1.76 9.03
CA THR A 211 -0.70 -0.47 8.59
C THR A 211 -0.01 0.68 9.30
N LEU A 212 0.26 0.57 10.59
CA LEU A 212 0.96 1.58 11.38
C LEU A 212 2.40 1.79 10.88
N ILE A 213 3.18 0.72 10.70
CA ILE A 213 4.53 0.78 10.13
C ILE A 213 4.49 1.44 8.74
N LYS A 214 3.47 1.12 7.93
CA LYS A 214 3.27 1.75 6.62
C LYS A 214 2.98 3.24 6.72
N MET A 215 2.22 3.71 7.71
CA MET A 215 1.98 5.15 7.91
C MET A 215 3.28 5.90 8.17
N ILE A 216 4.16 5.35 9.02
CA ILE A 216 5.50 5.92 9.28
C ILE A 216 6.30 6.02 7.98
N ARG A 217 6.30 4.94 7.18
CA ARG A 217 7.01 4.90 5.90
C ARG A 217 6.49 5.96 4.91
N ILE A 218 5.18 6.22 4.90
CA ILE A 218 4.60 7.27 4.06
C ILE A 218 4.98 8.67 4.54
N LEU A 219 5.08 8.89 5.84
CA LEU A 219 5.55 10.17 6.39
C LEU A 219 6.98 10.50 5.93
N MET A 220 7.81 9.47 5.67
CA MET A 220 9.16 9.65 5.11
C MET A 220 9.14 10.18 3.67
N LEU A 221 8.00 10.15 2.96
CA LEU A 221 7.89 10.71 1.61
C LEU A 221 8.20 12.20 1.59
N ALA A 222 7.73 12.97 2.56
CA ALA A 222 7.93 14.42 2.60
C ALA A 222 9.42 14.80 2.72
N PRO A 223 10.19 14.31 3.72
CA PRO A 223 11.61 14.60 3.81
C PRO A 223 12.38 14.03 2.60
N PHE A 224 11.98 12.88 2.06
CA PHE A 224 12.61 12.32 0.86
C PHE A 224 12.43 13.23 -0.36
N LEU A 225 11.21 13.71 -0.64
CA LEU A 225 10.96 14.63 -1.75
C LEU A 225 11.68 15.96 -1.57
N PHE A 226 11.83 16.43 -0.33
CA PHE A 226 12.61 17.62 -0.01
C PHE A 226 14.09 17.43 -0.36
N LEU A 227 14.70 16.33 0.12
CA LEU A 227 16.11 16.01 -0.21
C LEU A 227 16.32 15.82 -1.72
N LEU A 228 15.39 15.14 -2.40
CA LEU A 228 15.43 14.97 -3.86
C LEU A 228 15.38 16.33 -4.56
N SER A 229 14.55 17.26 -4.10
CA SER A 229 14.44 18.60 -4.65
C SER A 229 15.73 19.41 -4.48
N LEU A 230 16.39 19.30 -3.32
CA LEU A 230 17.68 19.95 -3.06
C LEU A 230 18.79 19.39 -3.95
N ALA A 231 18.84 18.06 -4.12
CA ALA A 231 19.82 17.40 -4.98
C ALA A 231 19.69 17.83 -6.45
N LEU A 232 18.50 18.18 -6.91
CA LEU A 232 18.22 18.62 -8.28
C LEU A 232 18.30 20.13 -8.47
N ALA A 233 18.15 20.94 -7.41
CA ALA A 233 18.21 22.40 -7.46
C ALA A 233 19.56 22.93 -7.95
N GLY A 234 20.63 22.18 -7.73
CA GLY A 234 21.97 22.49 -8.25
C GLY A 234 22.12 22.30 -9.77
N LYS A 235 21.21 21.56 -10.41
CA LYS A 235 21.27 21.24 -11.85
C LYS A 235 20.30 22.02 -12.73
N ASN A 236 19.17 22.48 -12.19
CA ASN A 236 18.17 23.23 -12.96
C ASN A 236 17.50 24.30 -12.08
N LYS A 237 17.46 25.56 -12.56
CA LYS A 237 16.71 26.68 -11.93
C LYS A 237 15.20 26.48 -12.10
N THR A 238 14.63 25.41 -11.53
CA THR A 238 13.18 25.24 -11.50
C THR A 238 12.62 25.91 -10.26
N ASN A 239 11.64 26.82 -10.45
CA ASN A 239 10.86 27.43 -9.38
C ASN A 239 10.10 26.36 -8.62
N LEU A 240 10.72 25.80 -7.58
CA LEU A 240 10.10 24.80 -6.70
C LEU A 240 8.99 25.48 -5.90
N LYS A 241 7.75 25.13 -6.18
CA LYS A 241 6.63 25.49 -5.31
C LYS A 241 6.77 24.67 -4.02
N LEU A 242 7.30 25.28 -2.96
CA LEU A 242 7.44 24.66 -1.62
C LEU A 242 6.16 23.96 -1.14
N LYS A 243 4.99 24.41 -1.59
CA LYS A 243 3.68 23.81 -1.24
C LYS A 243 3.49 22.35 -1.70
N SER A 244 4.27 21.87 -2.70
CA SER A 244 4.17 20.48 -3.17
C SER A 244 5.05 19.50 -2.39
N ILE A 245 5.96 19.99 -1.56
CA ILE A 245 6.96 19.20 -0.82
C ILE A 245 6.37 18.61 0.47
N PHE A 246 5.44 19.34 1.13
CA PHE A 246 4.80 18.92 2.38
C PHE A 246 3.40 18.31 2.14
N TYR A 247 3.24 17.51 1.10
CA TYR A 247 1.95 16.85 0.87
C TYR A 247 1.80 15.61 1.76
N VAL A 248 1.15 15.79 2.91
CA VAL A 248 0.68 14.67 3.73
C VAL A 248 -0.72 14.27 3.24
N PRO A 249 -0.95 13.01 2.85
CA PRO A 249 -2.28 12.55 2.45
C PRO A 249 -3.32 12.75 3.57
N ASN A 250 -4.51 13.25 3.22
CA ASN A 250 -5.54 13.60 4.19
C ASN A 250 -5.97 12.43 5.08
N PHE A 251 -5.92 11.19 4.56
CA PHE A 251 -6.29 10.02 5.35
C PHE A 251 -5.31 9.75 6.51
N ILE A 252 -4.03 10.12 6.37
CA ILE A 252 -3.04 10.00 7.47
C ILE A 252 -3.39 10.99 8.57
N VAL A 253 -3.71 12.23 8.20
CA VAL A 253 -4.14 13.25 9.17
C VAL A 253 -5.39 12.78 9.90
N GLY A 254 -6.38 12.25 9.16
CA GLY A 254 -7.60 11.70 9.74
C GLY A 254 -7.34 10.53 10.68
N PHE A 255 -6.48 9.57 10.27
CA PHE A 255 -6.07 8.43 11.08
C PHE A 255 -5.45 8.87 12.42
N ILE A 256 -4.43 9.75 12.36
CA ILE A 256 -3.75 10.26 13.56
C ILE A 256 -4.71 11.05 14.44
N SER A 257 -5.55 11.92 13.85
CA SER A 257 -6.52 12.71 14.61
C SER A 257 -7.50 11.82 15.37
N LEU A 258 -8.03 10.77 14.71
CA LEU A 258 -8.95 9.84 15.36
C LEU A 258 -8.24 9.03 16.47
N SER A 259 -7.02 8.57 16.23
CA SER A 259 -6.22 7.87 17.23
C SER A 259 -5.95 8.75 18.47
N ILE A 260 -5.68 10.06 18.29
CA ILE A 260 -5.54 11.01 19.40
C ILE A 260 -6.84 11.12 20.18
N LEU A 261 -7.99 11.29 19.50
CA LEU A 261 -9.30 11.44 20.16
C LEU A 261 -9.67 10.20 20.99
N VAL A 262 -9.33 9.01 20.51
CA VAL A 262 -9.52 7.74 21.24
C VAL A 262 -8.59 7.67 22.45
N THR A 263 -7.31 7.97 22.25
CA THR A 263 -6.30 7.88 23.33
C THR A 263 -6.55 8.86 24.48
N VAL A 264 -7.04 10.07 24.17
CA VAL A 264 -7.40 11.09 25.17
C VAL A 264 -8.73 10.75 25.88
N GLY A 265 -9.47 9.71 25.39
CA GLY A 265 -10.72 9.29 26.03
C GLY A 265 -11.91 10.23 25.75
N ILE A 266 -11.84 11.04 24.68
CA ILE A 266 -12.93 11.97 24.30
C ILE A 266 -14.11 11.21 23.71
N LEU A 267 -13.85 10.07 23.03
CA LEU A 267 -14.89 9.28 22.36
C LEU A 267 -15.43 8.20 23.30
N PRO A 268 -16.78 8.09 23.42
CA PRO A 268 -17.39 7.00 24.15
C PRO A 268 -17.13 5.63 23.48
N ASP A 269 -17.01 4.58 24.27
CA ASP A 269 -16.66 3.22 23.79
C ASP A 269 -17.59 2.72 22.68
N TYR A 270 -18.90 3.02 22.78
CA TYR A 270 -19.86 2.58 21.74
C TYR A 270 -19.57 3.22 20.37
N ILE A 271 -19.07 4.47 20.32
CA ILE A 271 -18.68 5.13 19.06
C ILE A 271 -17.41 4.49 18.51
N ILE A 272 -16.48 4.15 19.38
CA ILE A 272 -15.22 3.47 19.01
C ILE A 272 -15.54 2.11 18.36
N GLU A 273 -16.46 1.32 18.96
CA GLU A 273 -16.88 0.05 18.37
C GLU A 273 -17.55 0.22 17.01
N ILE A 274 -18.45 1.19 16.86
CA ILE A 274 -19.06 1.52 15.57
C ILE A 274 -17.99 1.85 14.52
N PHE A 275 -16.99 2.65 14.87
CA PHE A 275 -15.92 3.01 13.93
C PHE A 275 -15.07 1.80 13.55
N LYS A 276 -14.79 0.89 14.49
CA LYS A 276 -14.09 -0.36 14.22
C LYS A 276 -14.84 -1.24 13.23
N ASP A 277 -16.14 -1.42 13.43
CA ASP A 277 -16.98 -2.22 12.54
C ASP A 277 -17.07 -1.63 11.14
N PHE A 278 -17.33 -0.32 11.05
CA PHE A 278 -17.35 0.36 9.75
C PHE A 278 -15.99 0.31 9.04
N SER A 279 -14.88 0.41 9.79
CA SER A 279 -13.56 0.31 9.20
C SER A 279 -13.34 -1.04 8.53
N LYS A 280 -13.74 -2.14 9.18
CA LYS A 280 -13.67 -3.50 8.62
C LYS A 280 -14.53 -3.67 7.37
N ILE A 281 -15.78 -3.20 7.40
CA ILE A 281 -16.69 -3.28 6.25
C ILE A 281 -16.14 -2.49 5.06
N PHE A 282 -15.71 -1.25 5.29
CA PHE A 282 -15.14 -0.41 4.23
C PHE A 282 -13.83 -0.97 3.70
N LEU A 283 -13.03 -1.62 4.56
CA LEU A 283 -11.83 -2.33 4.12
C LEU A 283 -12.18 -3.42 3.11
N ILE A 284 -13.15 -4.29 3.41
CA ILE A 284 -13.54 -5.38 2.53
C ILE A 284 -14.08 -4.84 1.20
N ILE A 285 -14.89 -3.76 1.21
CA ILE A 285 -15.37 -3.09 -0.02
C ILE A 285 -14.21 -2.54 -0.84
N ALA A 286 -13.24 -1.92 -0.19
CA ALA A 286 -12.04 -1.40 -0.86
C ALA A 286 -11.19 -2.53 -1.45
N MET A 287 -11.05 -3.66 -0.74
CA MET A 287 -10.32 -4.83 -1.21
C MET A 287 -10.99 -5.48 -2.43
N ALA A 288 -12.33 -5.55 -2.45
CA ALA A 288 -13.07 -5.92 -3.64
C ALA A 288 -12.74 -4.99 -4.83
N GLY A 289 -12.67 -3.67 -4.59
CA GLY A 289 -12.24 -2.69 -5.59
C GLY A 289 -10.82 -2.92 -6.10
N ILE A 290 -9.87 -3.21 -5.21
CA ILE A 290 -8.49 -3.56 -5.57
C ILE A 290 -8.48 -4.81 -6.44
N GLY A 291 -9.17 -5.88 -6.04
CA GLY A 291 -9.25 -7.11 -6.81
C GLY A 291 -9.80 -6.87 -8.22
N LEU A 292 -10.89 -6.09 -8.32
CA LEU A 292 -11.51 -5.70 -9.60
C LEU A 292 -10.62 -4.79 -10.47
N SER A 293 -9.58 -4.20 -9.93
CA SER A 293 -8.61 -3.37 -10.67
C SER A 293 -7.43 -4.18 -11.23
N ILE A 294 -7.21 -5.42 -10.76
CA ILE A 294 -6.09 -6.27 -11.18
C ILE A 294 -6.42 -6.99 -12.47
N SER A 295 -5.73 -6.62 -13.57
CA SER A 295 -5.88 -7.24 -14.90
C SER A 295 -4.61 -7.97 -15.32
N PHE A 296 -4.74 -9.25 -15.70
CA PHE A 296 -3.63 -10.05 -16.24
C PHE A 296 -3.15 -9.54 -17.61
N GLN A 297 -4.04 -8.88 -18.37
CA GLN A 297 -3.71 -8.33 -19.68
C GLN A 297 -2.70 -7.18 -19.57
N SER A 298 -2.76 -6.41 -18.49
CA SER A 298 -1.81 -5.32 -18.23
C SER A 298 -0.39 -5.84 -17.99
N ILE A 299 -0.23 -7.05 -17.44
CA ILE A 299 1.08 -7.65 -17.15
C ILE A 299 1.88 -7.90 -18.43
N LYS A 300 1.22 -8.29 -19.52
CA LYS A 300 1.86 -8.61 -20.81
C LYS A 300 2.42 -7.38 -21.54
N SER A 301 1.92 -6.18 -21.25
CA SER A 301 2.23 -4.97 -22.02
C SER A 301 3.50 -4.22 -21.60
N PHE A 302 4.07 -4.49 -20.39
CA PHE A 302 5.12 -3.65 -19.80
C PHE A 302 6.57 -4.08 -20.05
N GLY A 303 6.79 -5.24 -20.60
CA GLY A 303 8.12 -5.82 -20.78
C GLY A 303 8.65 -6.49 -19.50
N LEU A 304 9.41 -7.57 -19.69
CA LEU A 304 9.84 -8.43 -18.59
C LEU A 304 11.00 -7.84 -17.77
N LYS A 305 11.87 -7.01 -18.38
CA LYS A 305 13.07 -6.50 -17.71
C LYS A 305 12.76 -5.60 -16.51
N PRO A 306 11.93 -4.53 -16.63
CA PRO A 306 11.59 -3.69 -15.48
C PRO A 306 10.82 -4.44 -14.38
N LEU A 307 9.94 -5.38 -14.77
CA LEU A 307 9.23 -6.23 -13.82
C LEU A 307 10.21 -7.10 -13.04
N PHE A 308 11.19 -7.72 -13.71
CA PHE A 308 12.20 -8.55 -13.07
C PHE A 308 13.08 -7.72 -12.10
N VAL A 309 13.53 -6.53 -12.52
CA VAL A 309 14.29 -5.61 -11.66
C VAL A 309 13.49 -5.28 -10.40
N CYS A 310 12.20 -4.98 -10.54
CA CYS A 310 11.33 -4.66 -9.41
C CYS A 310 11.16 -5.86 -8.47
N LEU A 311 10.88 -7.06 -9.01
CA LEU A 311 10.72 -8.29 -8.23
C LEU A 311 11.98 -8.66 -7.46
N VAL A 312 13.13 -8.66 -8.12
CA VAL A 312 14.41 -9.00 -7.47
C VAL A 312 14.73 -7.99 -6.37
N SER A 313 14.60 -6.69 -6.65
CA SER A 313 14.83 -5.66 -5.64
C SER A 313 13.87 -5.78 -4.46
N PHE A 314 12.59 -6.08 -4.71
CA PHE A 314 11.59 -6.33 -3.67
C PHE A 314 11.94 -7.57 -2.83
N SER A 315 12.35 -8.67 -3.47
CA SER A 315 12.76 -9.89 -2.76
C SER A 315 13.94 -9.64 -1.83
N PHE A 316 14.95 -8.90 -2.28
CA PHE A 316 16.06 -8.48 -1.42
C PHE A 316 15.61 -7.60 -0.26
N GLN A 317 14.69 -6.66 -0.50
CA GLN A 317 14.13 -5.82 0.56
C GLN A 317 13.38 -6.66 1.61
N VAL A 318 12.62 -7.65 1.18
CA VAL A 318 11.94 -8.60 2.09
C VAL A 318 12.97 -9.39 2.90
N MET A 319 14.01 -9.93 2.26
CA MET A 319 15.08 -10.67 2.97
C MET A 319 15.78 -9.81 4.03
N ILE A 320 16.10 -8.56 3.69
CA ILE A 320 16.71 -7.62 4.64
C ILE A 320 15.76 -7.30 5.79
N SER A 321 14.47 -7.09 5.50
CA SER A 321 13.47 -6.83 6.54
C SER A 321 13.31 -8.01 7.49
N ILE A 322 13.23 -9.23 6.96
CA ILE A 322 13.17 -10.47 7.76
C ILE A 322 14.43 -10.62 8.61
N PHE A 323 15.60 -10.38 8.03
CA PHE A 323 16.88 -10.44 8.76
C PHE A 323 16.91 -9.43 9.92
N ILE A 324 16.52 -8.19 9.67
CA ILE A 324 16.42 -7.14 10.69
C ILE A 324 15.47 -7.59 11.80
N THR A 325 14.29 -8.10 11.43
CA THR A 325 13.26 -8.53 12.39
C THR A 325 13.77 -9.71 13.25
N TYR A 326 14.45 -10.67 12.66
CA TYR A 326 14.96 -11.83 13.36
C TYR A 326 16.03 -11.49 14.43
N TYR A 327 16.84 -10.45 14.20
CA TYR A 327 17.94 -10.11 15.11
C TYR A 327 17.62 -8.96 16.09
N ASN A 328 16.59 -8.14 15.84
CA ASN A 328 16.31 -6.96 16.65
C ASN A 328 15.00 -7.01 17.43
N PHE A 329 14.13 -7.95 17.15
CA PHE A 329 12.90 -8.22 17.88
C PHE A 329 12.99 -9.58 18.57
#